data_ea7fb6d22719393836ba4fd52e676bce
#
_entry.id   ea7fb6d22719393836ba4fd52e676bce
#
_cell.length_a   1.000
_cell.length_b   1.000
_cell.length_c   1.000
_cell.angle_alpha   90.00
_cell.angle_beta   90.00
_cell.angle_gamma   90.00
#
_symmetry.space_group_name_H-M   'P 1'
#
loop_
_entity.id
_entity.type
_entity.pdbx_description
1 polymer ?
#
loop_
_entity_poly.entity_id
_entity_poly.type
_entity_poly.pdbx_seq_one_letter_code
_entity_poly.pdbx_strand_id
1 'polypeptide(L)'
;RANNPSTALVQILKELKEIKFDNGTKDFQPTNLEITKINIDNFADNVIPGLANAKFNIRFNNKHTSSSIKKKIDRIIKKISNKNKSKYKIDYSVSGEAFLTKPNKTTFMIRDIIEKITKIKPQLSTTGGTSDARFIRKIAPCLEFGLVGKTMHKVDEAVSLSDLKKLTLIYSNILQN
;
A
#
# COMPACT_ATOMS: atom_id res chain seq x y z
N ARG A 1 15.13 30.98 -22.13
CA ARG A 1 13.74 30.50 -22.08
C ARG A 1 13.35 30.26 -20.61
N ALA A 2 12.13 30.63 -20.25
CA ALA A 2 11.62 30.36 -18.91
C ALA A 2 11.55 28.85 -18.65
N ASN A 3 11.83 28.44 -17.40
CA ASN A 3 11.70 27.05 -17.01
C ASN A 3 10.21 26.70 -16.88
N ASN A 4 9.80 25.58 -17.45
CA ASN A 4 8.43 25.12 -17.39
C ASN A 4 8.30 23.96 -16.38
N PRO A 5 7.64 24.17 -15.22
CA PRO A 5 7.49 23.15 -14.20
C PRO A 5 6.64 21.94 -14.68
N SER A 6 5.70 22.17 -15.61
CA SER A 6 4.91 21.08 -16.20
C SER A 6 5.79 20.11 -16.99
N THR A 7 6.75 20.61 -17.78
CA THR A 7 7.68 19.77 -18.53
C THR A 7 8.55 18.93 -17.57
N ALA A 8 9.06 19.55 -16.52
CA ALA A 8 9.84 18.83 -15.50
C ALA A 8 8.99 17.76 -14.79
N LEU A 9 7.74 18.10 -14.40
CA LEU A 9 6.84 17.17 -13.73
C LEU A 9 6.51 15.97 -14.60
N VAL A 10 6.17 16.18 -15.88
CA VAL A 10 5.86 15.07 -16.81
C VAL A 10 7.06 14.12 -16.96
N GLN A 11 8.29 14.65 -17.06
CA GLN A 11 9.49 13.82 -17.13
C GLN A 11 9.72 13.04 -15.82
N ILE A 12 9.50 13.68 -14.66
CA ILE A 12 9.59 13.01 -13.36
C ILE A 12 8.57 11.87 -13.28
N LEU A 13 7.31 12.12 -13.61
CA LEU A 13 6.25 11.12 -13.52
C LEU A 13 6.48 9.95 -14.47
N LYS A 14 6.99 10.23 -15.68
CA LYS A 14 7.38 9.18 -16.63
C LYS A 14 8.46 8.27 -16.02
N GLU A 15 9.56 8.82 -15.56
CA GLU A 15 10.65 8.05 -14.95
C GLU A 15 10.19 7.28 -13.71
N LEU A 16 9.30 7.88 -12.88
CA LEU A 16 8.74 7.21 -11.72
C LEU A 16 7.87 5.99 -12.09
N LYS A 17 7.07 6.08 -13.15
CA LYS A 17 6.25 4.95 -13.63
C LYS A 17 7.07 3.83 -14.28
N GLU A 18 8.22 4.15 -14.82
CA GLU A 18 9.12 3.17 -15.44
C GLU A 18 10.01 2.45 -14.41
N ILE A 19 9.98 2.86 -13.12
CA ILE A 19 10.78 2.19 -12.09
C ILE A 19 10.28 0.76 -11.89
N LYS A 20 11.14 -0.20 -12.16
CA LYS A 20 10.98 -1.54 -11.65
C LYS A 20 11.70 -1.66 -10.30
N PHE A 21 10.95 -1.69 -9.21
CA PHE A 21 11.51 -1.79 -7.87
C PHE A 21 12.04 -3.21 -7.59
N ASP A 22 11.21 -4.22 -7.84
CA ASP A 22 11.47 -5.64 -7.62
C ASP A 22 10.46 -6.53 -8.38
N ASN A 23 10.58 -7.84 -8.25
CA ASN A 23 9.67 -8.84 -8.83
C ASN A 23 8.74 -9.49 -7.78
N GLY A 24 8.60 -8.88 -6.60
CA GLY A 24 7.91 -9.51 -5.49
C GLY A 24 8.74 -10.56 -4.75
N THR A 25 8.08 -11.25 -3.84
CA THR A 25 8.60 -12.41 -3.10
C THR A 25 7.57 -13.53 -3.15
N LYS A 26 7.86 -14.68 -2.53
CA LYS A 26 6.84 -15.75 -2.38
C LYS A 26 5.63 -15.31 -1.56
N ASP A 27 5.80 -14.32 -0.68
CA ASP A 27 4.77 -13.86 0.26
C ASP A 27 4.19 -12.49 -0.13
N PHE A 28 4.83 -11.73 -1.02
CA PHE A 28 4.42 -10.38 -1.37
C PHE A 28 4.44 -10.14 -2.87
N GLN A 29 3.48 -9.36 -3.33
CA GLN A 29 3.47 -8.82 -4.68
C GLN A 29 4.65 -7.87 -4.91
N PRO A 30 5.01 -7.57 -6.18
CA PRO A 30 5.99 -6.55 -6.50
C PRO A 30 5.63 -5.19 -5.91
N THR A 31 6.65 -4.44 -5.52
CA THR A 31 6.49 -3.03 -5.14
C THR A 31 5.94 -2.22 -6.32
N ASN A 32 4.86 -1.50 -6.09
CA ASN A 32 4.15 -0.74 -7.10
C ASN A 32 4.02 0.74 -6.75
N LEU A 33 4.14 1.61 -7.76
CA LEU A 33 3.93 3.05 -7.68
C LEU A 33 2.75 3.45 -8.57
N GLU A 34 1.76 4.12 -7.98
CA GLU A 34 0.63 4.68 -8.72
C GLU A 34 0.54 6.20 -8.55
N ILE A 35 0.44 6.91 -9.65
CA ILE A 35 0.16 8.35 -9.67
C ILE A 35 -1.31 8.54 -9.36
N THR A 36 -1.63 9.27 -8.29
CA THR A 36 -3.01 9.43 -7.81
C THR A 36 -3.60 10.80 -8.08
N LYS A 37 -2.76 11.81 -8.36
CA LYS A 37 -3.23 13.15 -8.73
C LYS A 37 -2.15 13.87 -9.54
N ILE A 38 -2.57 14.63 -10.53
CA ILE A 38 -1.76 15.63 -11.24
C ILE A 38 -2.58 16.91 -11.26
N ASN A 39 -1.96 18.01 -10.91
CA ASN A 39 -2.60 19.33 -10.92
C ASN A 39 -1.64 20.40 -11.42
N ILE A 40 -2.10 21.16 -12.41
CA ILE A 40 -1.38 22.28 -13.01
C ILE A 40 -2.39 23.40 -13.16
N ASP A 41 -2.36 24.31 -12.19
CA ASP A 41 -3.25 25.48 -12.21
C ASP A 41 -2.67 26.52 -13.16
N ASN A 42 -3.31 26.68 -14.32
CA ASN A 42 -2.99 27.69 -15.31
C ASN A 42 -4.29 28.18 -15.96
N PHE A 43 -4.52 29.47 -15.90
CA PHE A 43 -5.73 30.12 -16.41
C PHE A 43 -5.57 30.67 -17.82
N ALA A 44 -4.36 30.69 -18.36
CA ALA A 44 -4.06 31.26 -19.66
C ALA A 44 -3.26 30.28 -20.53
N ASP A 45 -3.77 29.96 -21.70
CA ASP A 45 -3.20 28.94 -22.60
C ASP A 45 -1.82 29.31 -23.14
N ASN A 46 -1.54 30.61 -23.21
CA ASN A 46 -0.28 31.16 -23.76
C ASN A 46 0.75 31.51 -22.67
N VAL A 47 0.52 31.16 -21.39
CA VAL A 47 1.41 31.44 -20.28
C VAL A 47 1.96 30.14 -19.69
N ILE A 48 3.26 30.12 -19.38
CA ILE A 48 3.88 28.99 -18.68
C ILE A 48 3.39 29.00 -17.22
N PRO A 49 2.90 27.88 -16.66
CA PRO A 49 2.43 27.81 -15.29
C PRO A 49 3.58 28.07 -14.29
N GLY A 50 3.26 28.71 -13.17
CA GLY A 50 4.22 28.95 -12.10
C GLY A 50 4.50 27.72 -11.25
N LEU A 51 3.55 26.75 -11.21
CA LEU A 51 3.60 25.56 -10.37
C LEU A 51 2.95 24.36 -11.06
N ALA A 52 3.50 23.17 -10.80
CA ALA A 52 2.90 21.91 -11.19
C ALA A 52 3.05 20.91 -10.03
N ASN A 53 1.96 20.21 -9.68
CA ASN A 53 1.89 19.31 -8.54
C ASN A 53 1.48 17.91 -8.97
N ALA A 54 1.99 16.89 -8.28
CA ALA A 54 1.46 15.54 -8.38
C ALA A 54 1.48 14.84 -7.03
N LYS A 55 0.60 13.85 -6.87
CA LYS A 55 0.64 12.89 -5.77
C LYS A 55 0.80 11.48 -6.36
N PHE A 56 1.53 10.66 -5.66
CA PHE A 56 1.66 9.23 -5.97
C PHE A 56 1.66 8.42 -4.68
N ASN A 57 1.23 7.18 -4.79
CA ASN A 57 1.24 6.22 -3.71
C ASN A 57 2.19 5.08 -4.05
N ILE A 58 2.92 4.55 -3.06
CA ILE A 58 3.80 3.40 -3.24
C ILE A 58 3.43 2.34 -2.21
N ARG A 59 3.06 1.14 -2.70
CA ARG A 59 2.92 -0.05 -1.89
C ARG A 59 4.18 -0.89 -2.09
N PHE A 60 4.93 -1.11 -1.03
CA PHE A 60 6.20 -1.82 -1.09
C PHE A 60 6.21 -3.05 -0.19
N ASN A 61 6.98 -4.04 -0.60
CA ASN A 61 7.16 -5.30 0.10
C ASN A 61 8.41 -5.28 1.01
N ASN A 62 8.70 -6.41 1.66
CA ASN A 62 9.78 -6.54 2.62
C ASN A 62 11.20 -6.56 2.03
N LYS A 63 11.35 -6.40 0.71
CA LYS A 63 12.68 -6.14 0.07
C LYS A 63 13.11 -4.69 0.22
N HIS A 64 12.19 -3.82 0.58
CA HIS A 64 12.43 -2.38 0.72
C HIS A 64 12.06 -1.88 2.10
N THR A 65 12.65 -0.74 2.46
CA THR A 65 12.21 0.10 3.58
C THR A 65 11.72 1.43 3.03
N SER A 66 10.90 2.15 3.79
CA SER A 66 10.46 3.49 3.42
C SER A 66 11.66 4.41 3.11
N SER A 67 12.75 4.28 3.88
CA SER A 67 13.99 5.02 3.65
C SER A 67 14.64 4.69 2.30
N SER A 68 14.71 3.41 1.93
CA SER A 68 15.30 2.99 0.65
C SER A 68 14.49 3.48 -0.54
N ILE A 69 13.15 3.43 -0.42
CA ILE A 69 12.23 3.95 -1.43
C ILE A 69 12.40 5.47 -1.59
N LYS A 70 12.37 6.23 -0.48
CA LYS A 70 12.59 7.68 -0.51
C LYS A 70 13.89 8.05 -1.21
N LYS A 71 15.01 7.43 -0.83
CA LYS A 71 16.31 7.67 -1.47
C LYS A 71 16.29 7.43 -2.99
N LYS A 72 15.57 6.40 -3.45
CA LYS A 72 15.46 6.08 -4.87
C LYS A 72 14.65 7.16 -5.60
N ILE A 73 13.52 7.58 -5.02
CA ILE A 73 12.66 8.63 -5.56
C ILE A 73 13.40 9.98 -5.61
N ASP A 74 14.01 10.38 -4.49
CA ASP A 74 14.76 11.65 -4.39
C ASP A 74 15.86 11.75 -5.45
N ARG A 75 16.59 10.65 -5.69
CA ARG A 75 17.64 10.62 -6.71
C ARG A 75 17.09 10.92 -8.10
N ILE A 76 15.95 10.34 -8.45
CA ILE A 76 15.32 10.56 -9.76
C ILE A 76 14.82 11.98 -9.89
N ILE A 77 14.08 12.47 -8.89
CA ILE A 77 13.53 13.82 -8.90
C ILE A 77 14.66 14.84 -8.98
N LYS A 78 15.70 14.69 -8.16
CA LYS A 78 16.88 15.58 -8.18
C LYS A 78 17.57 15.59 -9.56
N LYS A 79 17.77 14.42 -10.16
CA LYS A 79 18.38 14.28 -11.50
C LYS A 79 17.61 15.07 -12.54
N ILE A 80 16.30 14.90 -12.59
CA ILE A 80 15.44 15.51 -13.62
C ILE A 80 15.27 17.01 -13.34
N SER A 81 15.09 17.40 -12.08
CA SER A 81 14.97 18.81 -11.70
C SER A 81 16.23 19.61 -12.04
N ASN A 82 17.40 19.05 -11.79
CA ASN A 82 18.67 19.67 -12.17
C ASN A 82 18.78 19.83 -13.70
N LYS A 83 18.43 18.80 -14.46
CA LYS A 83 18.42 18.85 -15.94
C LYS A 83 17.50 19.95 -16.47
N ASN A 84 16.34 20.13 -15.87
CA ASN A 84 15.36 21.14 -16.25
C ASN A 84 15.57 22.50 -15.55
N LYS A 85 16.59 22.64 -14.69
CA LYS A 85 16.82 23.83 -13.86
C LYS A 85 15.57 24.23 -13.05
N SER A 86 14.79 23.25 -12.61
CA SER A 86 13.54 23.44 -11.88
C SER A 86 13.76 23.26 -10.40
N LYS A 87 13.14 24.11 -9.58
CA LYS A 87 13.05 23.88 -8.13
C LYS A 87 11.94 22.87 -7.84
N TYR A 88 12.11 22.11 -6.78
CA TYR A 88 11.06 21.17 -6.34
C TYR A 88 11.01 21.10 -4.81
N LYS A 89 9.86 20.69 -4.33
CA LYS A 89 9.61 20.24 -2.95
C LYS A 89 8.94 18.90 -3.00
N ILE A 90 9.31 17.97 -2.12
CA ILE A 90 8.66 16.69 -1.94
C ILE A 90 8.37 16.46 -0.47
N ASP A 91 7.15 16.06 -0.17
CA ASP A 91 6.72 15.70 1.17
C ASP A 91 6.35 14.22 1.19
N TYR A 92 6.77 13.49 2.23
CA TYR A 92 6.52 12.05 2.39
C TYR A 92 5.66 11.78 3.61
N SER A 93 4.61 10.98 3.41
CA SER A 93 3.85 10.37 4.49
C SER A 93 4.05 8.86 4.44
N VAL A 94 4.41 8.23 5.56
CA VAL A 94 4.66 6.80 5.66
C VAL A 94 3.65 6.20 6.63
N SER A 95 2.75 5.36 6.13
CA SER A 95 1.77 4.68 6.97
C SER A 95 2.33 3.46 7.72
N GLY A 96 3.41 2.87 7.22
CA GLY A 96 4.11 1.75 7.89
C GLY A 96 5.10 1.05 6.99
N GLU A 97 5.91 0.18 7.61
CA GLU A 97 6.82 -0.73 6.92
C GLU A 97 6.11 -2.05 6.60
N ALA A 98 6.53 -2.70 5.52
CA ALA A 98 6.07 -4.06 5.22
C ALA A 98 6.51 -5.03 6.33
N PHE A 99 5.66 -5.98 6.67
CA PHE A 99 5.98 -7.00 7.66
C PHE A 99 5.41 -8.37 7.29
N LEU A 100 6.01 -9.40 7.83
CA LEU A 100 5.55 -10.78 7.70
C LEU A 100 5.62 -11.45 9.08
N THR A 101 4.49 -11.94 9.56
CA THR A 101 4.43 -12.82 10.72
C THR A 101 4.65 -14.26 10.25
N LYS A 102 5.69 -14.92 10.77
CA LYS A 102 5.91 -16.34 10.49
C LYS A 102 4.81 -17.17 11.14
N PRO A 103 4.19 -18.12 10.41
CA PRO A 103 3.22 -19.04 10.99
C PRO A 103 3.80 -19.80 12.20
N ASN A 104 3.00 -19.94 13.24
CA ASN A 104 3.34 -20.64 14.47
C ASN A 104 2.20 -21.58 14.90
N LYS A 105 2.32 -22.23 16.05
CA LYS A 105 1.28 -23.15 16.57
C LYS A 105 -0.09 -22.47 16.65
N THR A 106 -0.17 -21.23 17.13
CA THR A 106 -1.43 -20.46 17.22
C THR A 106 -2.01 -20.22 15.84
N THR A 107 -1.18 -19.89 14.85
CA THR A 107 -1.62 -19.69 13.45
C THR A 107 -2.30 -20.94 12.92
N PHE A 108 -1.70 -22.12 13.15
CA PHE A 108 -2.27 -23.39 12.68
C PHE A 108 -3.52 -23.78 13.45
N MET A 109 -3.57 -23.57 14.75
CA MET A 109 -4.77 -23.77 15.58
C MET A 109 -5.94 -22.92 15.06
N ILE A 110 -5.72 -21.64 14.81
CA ILE A 110 -6.75 -20.74 14.28
C ILE A 110 -7.21 -21.21 12.90
N ARG A 111 -6.29 -21.59 12.01
CA ARG A 111 -6.62 -22.15 10.70
C ARG A 111 -7.55 -23.37 10.81
N ASP A 112 -7.23 -24.28 11.71
CA ASP A 112 -7.97 -25.53 11.89
C ASP A 112 -9.37 -25.27 12.48
N ILE A 113 -9.51 -24.30 13.39
CA ILE A 113 -10.80 -23.81 13.90
C ILE A 113 -11.66 -23.23 12.76
N ILE A 114 -11.07 -22.38 11.92
CA ILE A 114 -11.77 -21.77 10.79
C ILE A 114 -12.26 -22.87 9.83
N GLU A 115 -11.38 -23.80 9.45
CA GLU A 115 -11.71 -24.91 8.56
C GLU A 115 -12.83 -25.80 9.14
N LYS A 116 -12.77 -26.10 10.43
CA LYS A 116 -13.81 -26.88 11.13
C LYS A 116 -15.19 -26.23 11.05
N ILE A 117 -15.27 -24.91 11.26
CA ILE A 117 -16.55 -24.16 11.31
C ILE A 117 -17.05 -23.83 9.91
N THR A 118 -16.19 -23.40 9.02
CA THR A 118 -16.59 -22.92 7.69
C THR A 118 -16.62 -24.02 6.63
N LYS A 119 -15.95 -25.15 6.85
CA LYS A 119 -15.65 -26.21 5.88
C LYS A 119 -14.78 -25.73 4.71
N ILE A 120 -14.12 -24.58 4.88
CA ILE A 120 -13.22 -23.99 3.89
C ILE A 120 -11.83 -23.88 4.53
N LYS A 121 -10.83 -24.46 3.87
CA LYS A 121 -9.44 -24.35 4.32
C LYS A 121 -8.91 -22.95 4.03
N PRO A 122 -8.61 -22.13 5.04
CA PRO A 122 -8.11 -20.78 4.81
C PRO A 122 -6.66 -20.81 4.32
N GLN A 123 -6.34 -19.89 3.45
CA GLN A 123 -4.96 -19.65 2.99
C GLN A 123 -4.31 -18.53 3.78
N LEU A 124 -3.06 -18.73 4.17
CA LEU A 124 -2.25 -17.66 4.74
C LEU A 124 -1.79 -16.74 3.61
N SER A 125 -2.04 -15.46 3.76
CA SER A 125 -1.79 -14.45 2.73
C SER A 125 -1.27 -13.15 3.34
N THR A 126 -0.55 -12.39 2.55
CA THR A 126 -0.19 -11.00 2.85
C THR A 126 -0.96 -10.02 1.97
N THR A 127 -1.94 -10.51 1.21
CA THR A 127 -2.84 -9.67 0.41
C THR A 127 -3.87 -9.02 1.33
N GLY A 128 -4.22 -7.79 1.04
CA GLY A 128 -5.22 -7.05 1.82
C GLY A 128 -4.85 -5.58 1.99
N GLY A 129 -5.65 -4.90 2.79
CA GLY A 129 -5.44 -3.50 3.13
C GLY A 129 -4.36 -3.30 4.19
N THR A 130 -4.09 -2.04 4.50
CA THR A 130 -3.26 -1.67 5.64
C THR A 130 -4.09 -1.77 6.92
N SER A 131 -3.55 -2.40 7.96
CA SER A 131 -4.23 -2.60 9.25
C SER A 131 -3.39 -2.13 10.43
N ASP A 132 -3.98 -2.16 11.62
CA ASP A 132 -3.30 -1.83 12.87
C ASP A 132 -2.31 -2.92 13.32
N ALA A 133 -2.34 -4.09 12.72
CA ALA A 133 -1.33 -5.14 12.92
C ALA A 133 0.10 -4.63 12.66
N ARG A 134 0.27 -3.63 11.79
CA ARG A 134 1.55 -2.94 11.56
C ARG A 134 2.15 -2.32 12.83
N PHE A 135 1.34 -1.95 13.79
CA PHE A 135 1.77 -1.42 15.09
C PHE A 135 1.92 -2.54 16.13
N ILE A 136 0.89 -3.40 16.24
CA ILE A 136 0.81 -4.47 17.24
C ILE A 136 1.92 -5.50 17.06
N ARG A 137 2.32 -5.78 15.81
CA ARG A 137 3.42 -6.71 15.52
C ARG A 137 4.76 -6.37 16.19
N LYS A 138 4.92 -5.13 16.69
CA LYS A 138 6.12 -4.70 17.43
C LYS A 138 6.19 -5.27 18.84
N ILE A 139 5.04 -5.69 19.35
CA ILE A 139 4.87 -6.20 20.72
C ILE A 139 4.38 -7.64 20.77
N ALA A 140 3.67 -8.10 19.74
CA ALA A 140 3.16 -9.47 19.66
C ALA A 140 3.07 -9.98 18.21
N PRO A 141 3.13 -11.31 17.98
CA PRO A 141 2.77 -11.91 16.70
C PRO A 141 1.32 -11.57 16.34
N CYS A 142 1.07 -11.17 15.08
CA CYS A 142 -0.26 -10.79 14.63
C CYS A 142 -0.74 -11.72 13.51
N LEU A 143 -2.02 -12.05 13.58
CA LEU A 143 -2.79 -12.67 12.52
C LEU A 143 -4.08 -11.87 12.35
N GLU A 144 -4.50 -11.65 11.12
CA GLU A 144 -5.74 -10.96 10.80
C GLU A 144 -6.72 -11.96 10.19
N PHE A 145 -7.92 -11.96 10.71
CA PHE A 145 -9.05 -12.70 10.20
C PHE A 145 -10.34 -11.94 10.48
N GLY A 146 -11.24 -11.88 9.50
CA GLY A 146 -12.48 -11.12 9.66
C GLY A 146 -13.56 -11.53 8.66
N LEU A 147 -14.54 -10.66 8.49
CA LEU A 147 -15.67 -10.85 7.59
C LEU A 147 -15.24 -10.83 6.12
N VAL A 148 -16.04 -11.50 5.29
CA VAL A 148 -15.86 -11.50 3.84
C VAL A 148 -16.22 -10.14 3.27
N GLY A 149 -15.25 -9.42 2.75
CA GLY A 149 -15.36 -8.03 2.27
C GLY A 149 -15.90 -7.87 0.84
N LYS A 150 -16.95 -8.62 0.43
CA LYS A 150 -17.51 -8.56 -0.94
C LYS A 150 -17.95 -7.16 -1.37
N THR A 151 -18.51 -6.41 -0.43
CA THR A 151 -19.05 -5.06 -0.67
C THR A 151 -18.26 -3.98 0.06
N MET A 152 -17.09 -4.31 0.60
CA MET A 152 -16.23 -3.37 1.32
C MET A 152 -15.89 -2.16 0.46
N HIS A 153 -16.10 -0.96 1.02
CA HIS A 153 -15.92 0.34 0.35
C HIS A 153 -16.86 0.61 -0.84
N LYS A 154 -17.98 -0.14 -0.96
CA LYS A 154 -19.02 0.11 -1.96
C LYS A 154 -20.21 0.83 -1.35
N VAL A 155 -21.05 1.41 -2.21
CA VAL A 155 -22.39 1.87 -1.81
C VAL A 155 -23.17 0.64 -1.35
N ASP A 156 -23.95 0.79 -0.27
CA ASP A 156 -24.71 -0.29 0.38
C ASP A 156 -23.81 -1.42 0.89
N GLU A 157 -22.69 -1.04 1.54
CA GLU A 157 -21.80 -2.00 2.18
C GLU A 157 -22.58 -2.87 3.17
N ALA A 158 -22.46 -4.18 3.01
CA ALA A 158 -23.24 -5.15 3.78
C ALA A 158 -22.45 -6.43 4.04
N VAL A 159 -22.85 -7.13 5.07
CA VAL A 159 -22.32 -8.46 5.45
C VAL A 159 -23.48 -9.42 5.71
N SER A 160 -23.28 -10.70 5.36
CA SER A 160 -24.27 -11.74 5.60
C SER A 160 -24.37 -12.06 7.11
N LEU A 161 -25.59 -12.17 7.63
CA LEU A 161 -25.81 -12.61 9.02
C LEU A 161 -25.24 -14.01 9.28
N SER A 162 -25.23 -14.88 8.29
CA SER A 162 -24.60 -16.19 8.37
C SER A 162 -23.09 -16.09 8.60
N ASP A 163 -22.42 -15.17 7.88
CA ASP A 163 -20.98 -14.97 8.04
C ASP A 163 -20.65 -14.35 9.39
N LEU A 164 -21.49 -13.44 9.87
CA LEU A 164 -21.35 -12.85 11.21
C LEU A 164 -21.47 -13.90 12.30
N LYS A 165 -22.46 -14.80 12.22
CA LYS A 165 -22.63 -15.93 13.16
C LYS A 165 -21.44 -16.88 13.13
N LYS A 166 -20.92 -17.23 11.95
CA LYS A 166 -19.72 -18.07 11.82
C LYS A 166 -18.50 -17.39 12.44
N LEU A 167 -18.32 -16.09 12.19
CA LEU A 167 -17.21 -15.34 12.75
C LEU A 167 -17.26 -15.33 14.30
N THR A 168 -18.43 -15.12 14.89
CA THR A 168 -18.65 -15.20 16.35
C THR A 168 -18.24 -16.56 16.89
N LEU A 169 -18.66 -17.67 16.25
CA LEU A 169 -18.28 -19.01 16.64
C LEU A 169 -16.77 -19.24 16.55
N ILE A 170 -16.13 -18.74 15.49
CA ILE A 170 -14.68 -18.86 15.32
C ILE A 170 -13.94 -18.16 16.46
N TYR A 171 -14.27 -16.89 16.77
CA TYR A 171 -13.63 -16.17 17.85
C TYR A 171 -13.90 -16.78 19.22
N SER A 172 -15.12 -17.26 19.47
CA SER A 172 -15.44 -18.00 20.72
C SER A 172 -14.56 -19.22 20.90
N ASN A 173 -14.34 -19.99 19.81
CA ASN A 173 -13.46 -21.17 19.87
C ASN A 173 -11.98 -20.80 20.03
N ILE A 174 -11.52 -19.70 19.44
CA ILE A 174 -10.14 -19.22 19.60
C ILE A 174 -9.88 -18.84 21.07
N LEU A 175 -10.83 -18.16 21.71
CA LEU A 175 -10.68 -17.69 23.11
C LEU A 175 -10.76 -18.81 24.15
N GLN A 176 -11.27 -19.98 23.79
CA GLN A 176 -11.39 -21.16 24.66
C GLN A 176 -10.16 -22.09 24.57
N ASN A 177 -9.25 -21.87 23.64
CA ASN A 177 -8.03 -22.66 23.41
C ASN A 177 -6.76 -21.85 23.64
#